data_dd8900fe49524ad2b6460499aef1517c
#
_entry.id   dd8900fe49524ad2b6460499aef1517c
#
_cell.length_a   1.000
_cell.length_b   1.000
_cell.length_c   1.000
_cell.angle_alpha   90.00
_cell.angle_beta   90.00
_cell.angle_gamma   90.00
#
_symmetry.space_group_name_H-M   'P 1'
#
loop_
_entity.id
_entity.type
_entity.pdbx_description
1 polymer ?
#
loop_
_entity_poly.entity_id
_entity_poly.type
_entity_poly.pdbx_seq_one_letter_code
_entity_poly.pdbx_strand_id
1 'polypeptide(L)'
;MKNLAWLLALAAVFYVGGCSATSILAERGIASLRPGDRREAVIDALGAPDVTEPRGQRFSRYASTPCSGTCVERLWYENPFLPHIEAWSVELDGTGHVVRTSHWASP
;
A
#
# COMPACT_ATOMS: atom_id res chain seq x y z
N MET A 1 -2.09 -14.37 -36.73
CA MET A 1 -2.01 -15.27 -35.57
C MET A 1 -0.67 -15.16 -34.85
N LYS A 2 0.46 -15.15 -35.55
CA LYS A 2 1.79 -14.97 -34.91
C LYS A 2 1.89 -13.66 -34.12
N ASN A 3 1.27 -12.58 -34.63
CA ASN A 3 1.29 -11.25 -33.97
C ASN A 3 0.49 -11.22 -32.67
N LEU A 4 -0.61 -11.97 -32.57
CA LEU A 4 -1.42 -12.02 -31.37
C LEU A 4 -0.70 -12.69 -30.20
N ALA A 5 -0.05 -13.82 -30.45
CA ALA A 5 0.74 -14.52 -29.42
C ALA A 5 1.88 -13.64 -28.90
N TRP A 6 2.54 -12.92 -29.80
CA TRP A 6 3.62 -11.99 -29.46
C TRP A 6 3.10 -10.82 -28.61
N LEU A 7 1.94 -10.24 -28.99
CA LEU A 7 1.32 -9.16 -28.23
C LEU A 7 0.88 -9.61 -26.84
N LEU A 8 0.34 -10.82 -26.73
CA LEU A 8 -0.04 -11.37 -25.42
C LEU A 8 1.18 -11.62 -24.55
N ALA A 9 2.28 -12.10 -25.13
CA ALA A 9 3.53 -12.29 -24.40
C ALA A 9 4.09 -10.97 -23.89
N LEU A 10 4.08 -9.91 -24.71
CA LEU A 10 4.49 -8.57 -24.30
C LEU A 10 3.61 -8.01 -23.19
N ALA A 11 2.29 -8.16 -23.31
CA ALA A 11 1.34 -7.72 -22.29
C ALA A 11 1.62 -8.42 -20.94
N ALA A 12 1.89 -9.72 -20.98
CA ALA A 12 2.23 -10.49 -19.78
C ALA A 12 3.52 -9.99 -19.12
N VAL A 13 4.55 -9.70 -19.92
CA VAL A 13 5.82 -9.17 -19.43
C VAL A 13 5.63 -7.80 -18.80
N PHE A 14 4.88 -6.91 -19.42
CA PHE A 14 4.58 -5.58 -18.86
C PHE A 14 3.77 -5.68 -17.57
N TYR A 15 2.81 -6.59 -17.50
CA TYR A 15 2.01 -6.80 -16.29
C TYR A 15 2.87 -7.29 -15.12
N VAL A 16 3.67 -8.34 -15.33
CA VAL A 16 4.56 -8.89 -14.30
C VAL A 16 5.60 -7.87 -13.88
N GLY A 17 6.19 -7.15 -14.84
CA GLY A 17 7.16 -6.09 -14.57
C GLY A 17 6.56 -4.94 -13.77
N GLY A 18 5.37 -4.47 -14.15
CA GLY A 18 4.66 -3.40 -13.45
C GLY A 18 4.27 -3.81 -12.02
N CYS A 19 3.77 -5.03 -11.86
CA CYS A 19 3.41 -5.61 -10.57
C CYS A 19 4.63 -5.68 -9.63
N SER A 20 5.75 -6.22 -10.12
CA SER A 20 6.98 -6.36 -9.35
C SER A 20 7.61 -5.01 -9.02
N ALA A 21 7.66 -4.08 -9.99
CA ALA A 21 8.22 -2.75 -9.78
C ALA A 21 7.42 -1.98 -8.73
N THR A 22 6.09 -2.03 -8.79
CA THR A 22 5.21 -1.37 -7.82
C THR A 22 5.44 -1.94 -6.43
N SER A 23 5.51 -3.26 -6.31
CA SER A 23 5.75 -3.94 -5.04
C SER A 23 7.11 -3.55 -4.44
N ILE A 24 8.18 -3.55 -5.25
CA ILE A 24 9.53 -3.18 -4.80
C ILE A 24 9.58 -1.72 -4.36
N LEU A 25 8.99 -0.80 -5.11
CA LEU A 25 8.98 0.62 -4.78
C LEU A 25 8.19 0.90 -3.50
N ALA A 26 7.04 0.26 -3.33
CA ALA A 26 6.23 0.38 -2.12
C ALA A 26 6.99 -0.18 -0.90
N GLU A 27 7.61 -1.35 -1.04
CA GLU A 27 8.41 -1.95 0.04
C GLU A 27 9.57 -1.05 0.44
N ARG A 28 10.26 -0.43 -0.51
CA ARG A 28 11.34 0.52 -0.22
C ARG A 28 10.83 1.76 0.49
N GLY A 29 9.69 2.29 0.06
CA GLY A 29 9.04 3.44 0.70
C GLY A 29 8.66 3.11 2.13
N ILE A 30 8.02 1.98 2.35
CA ILE A 30 7.63 1.49 3.68
C ILE A 30 8.87 1.27 4.56
N ALA A 31 9.92 0.65 4.02
CA ALA A 31 11.15 0.38 4.76
C ALA A 31 11.89 1.65 5.18
N SER A 32 11.68 2.76 4.48
CA SER A 32 12.27 4.06 4.82
C SER A 32 11.55 4.75 5.98
N LEU A 33 10.33 4.34 6.30
CA LEU A 33 9.52 4.95 7.36
C LEU A 33 9.82 4.32 8.72
N ARG A 34 9.82 5.17 9.76
CA ARG A 34 10.05 4.73 11.14
C ARG A 34 8.97 5.27 12.05
N PRO A 35 8.67 4.58 13.16
CA PRO A 35 7.79 5.13 14.18
C PRO A 35 8.29 6.51 14.61
N GLY A 36 7.37 7.47 14.69
CA GLY A 36 7.69 8.86 15.03
C GLY A 36 7.87 9.77 13.82
N ASP A 37 7.97 9.23 12.61
CA ASP A 37 8.02 10.03 11.38
C ASP A 37 6.70 10.78 11.21
N ARG A 38 6.76 11.97 10.61
CA ARG A 38 5.57 12.78 10.35
C ARG A 38 4.81 12.30 9.13
N ARG A 39 3.54 12.68 9.07
CA ARG A 39 2.67 12.38 7.93
C ARG A 39 3.30 12.83 6.59
N GLU A 40 3.97 13.97 6.57
CA GLU A 40 4.66 14.49 5.38
C GLU A 40 5.72 13.51 4.87
N ALA A 41 6.44 12.85 5.76
CA ALA A 41 7.43 11.85 5.36
C ALA A 41 6.76 10.64 4.68
N VAL A 42 5.56 10.28 5.11
CA VAL A 42 4.78 9.21 4.47
C VAL A 42 4.39 9.62 3.05
N ILE A 43 3.86 10.83 2.90
CA ILE A 43 3.47 11.35 1.59
C ILE A 43 4.67 11.47 0.65
N ASP A 44 5.82 11.92 1.16
CA ASP A 44 7.05 12.01 0.37
C ASP A 44 7.54 10.64 -0.08
N ALA A 45 7.43 9.63 0.78
CA ALA A 45 7.91 8.28 0.48
C ALA A 45 6.95 7.48 -0.42
N LEU A 46 5.64 7.63 -0.22
CA LEU A 46 4.61 6.76 -0.81
C LEU A 46 3.61 7.50 -1.70
N GLY A 47 3.58 8.83 -1.65
CA GLY A 47 2.59 9.63 -2.37
C GLY A 47 1.27 9.73 -1.61
N ALA A 48 0.24 10.21 -2.29
CA ALA A 48 -1.10 10.31 -1.72
C ALA A 48 -1.68 8.91 -1.49
N PRO A 49 -2.34 8.67 -0.34
CA PRO A 49 -2.95 7.38 -0.08
C PRO A 49 -4.15 7.12 -0.99
N ASP A 50 -4.40 5.86 -1.31
CA ASP A 50 -5.58 5.45 -2.07
C ASP A 50 -6.84 5.53 -1.20
N VAL A 51 -6.71 5.21 0.08
CA VAL A 51 -7.79 5.26 1.07
C VAL A 51 -7.25 5.79 2.38
N THR A 52 -8.02 6.65 3.04
CA THR A 52 -7.76 7.11 4.40
C THR A 52 -8.85 6.54 5.30
N GLU A 53 -8.43 5.76 6.29
CA GLU A 53 -9.31 5.06 7.22
C GLU A 53 -9.29 5.77 8.57
N PRO A 54 -10.41 6.36 9.02
CA PRO A 54 -10.46 7.00 10.33
C PRO A 54 -10.54 5.99 11.46
N ARG A 55 -10.26 6.45 12.67
CA ARG A 55 -10.32 5.64 13.88
C ARG A 55 -11.68 4.96 14.05
N GLY A 56 -11.64 3.69 14.43
CA GLY A 56 -12.83 2.90 14.69
C GLY A 56 -13.46 2.29 13.45
N GLN A 57 -13.02 2.68 12.25
CA GLN A 57 -13.45 2.08 11.00
C GLN A 57 -12.43 1.04 10.53
N ARG A 58 -12.89 0.14 9.67
CA ARG A 58 -12.05 -0.91 9.12
C ARG A 58 -12.18 -0.91 7.60
N PHE A 59 -11.05 -0.78 6.90
CA PHE A 59 -11.01 -0.95 5.46
C PHE A 59 -11.10 -2.45 5.15
N SER A 60 -12.32 -2.94 4.99
CA SER A 60 -12.63 -4.37 4.92
C SER A 60 -11.97 -5.13 3.78
N ARG A 61 -11.42 -4.42 2.79
CA ARG A 61 -10.74 -5.05 1.66
C ARG A 61 -9.48 -5.82 2.11
N TYR A 62 -8.76 -5.30 3.10
CA TYR A 62 -7.51 -5.89 3.58
C TYR A 62 -7.47 -6.06 5.09
N ALA A 63 -8.00 -5.11 5.83
CA ALA A 63 -7.81 -5.06 7.27
C ALA A 63 -8.61 -6.13 8.00
N SER A 64 -7.93 -6.90 8.85
CA SER A 64 -8.57 -7.82 9.79
C SER A 64 -9.01 -7.12 11.07
N THR A 65 -8.41 -5.97 11.38
CA THR A 65 -8.71 -5.20 12.59
C THR A 65 -8.91 -3.73 12.26
N PRO A 66 -9.75 -3.00 13.03
CA PRO A 66 -9.93 -1.57 12.82
C PRO A 66 -8.70 -0.77 13.28
N CYS A 67 -8.59 0.47 12.80
CA CYS A 67 -7.67 1.48 13.33
C CYS A 67 -8.12 1.81 14.75
N SER A 68 -7.35 1.42 15.75
CA SER A 68 -7.73 1.55 17.16
C SER A 68 -6.52 1.78 18.05
N GLY A 69 -6.74 1.97 19.36
CA GLY A 69 -5.68 2.27 20.28
C GLY A 69 -5.04 3.63 19.99
N THR A 70 -3.74 3.65 19.75
CA THR A 70 -3.01 4.86 19.36
C THR A 70 -3.25 5.26 17.90
N CYS A 71 -3.78 4.37 17.08
CA CYS A 71 -4.13 4.67 15.69
C CYS A 71 -5.32 5.61 15.64
N VAL A 72 -5.16 6.76 15.00
CA VAL A 72 -6.24 7.73 14.75
C VAL A 72 -6.61 7.75 13.27
N GLU A 73 -5.64 7.47 12.42
CA GLU A 73 -5.81 7.45 10.97
C GLU A 73 -4.90 6.36 10.40
N ARG A 74 -5.39 5.61 9.44
CA ARG A 74 -4.59 4.60 8.73
C ARG A 74 -4.66 4.91 7.24
N LEU A 75 -3.48 5.11 6.63
CA LEU A 75 -3.32 5.39 5.22
C LEU A 75 -3.08 4.09 4.47
N TRP A 76 -3.84 3.88 3.40
CA TRP A 76 -3.77 2.67 2.60
C TRP A 76 -3.21 2.95 1.21
N TYR A 77 -2.30 2.07 0.79
CA TYR A 77 -1.68 2.09 -0.52
C TYR A 77 -1.85 0.72 -1.15
N GLU A 78 -2.61 0.65 -2.24
CA GLU A 78 -2.88 -0.61 -2.94
C GLU A 78 -1.90 -0.80 -4.08
N ASN A 79 -1.56 -2.06 -4.38
CA ASN A 79 -0.88 -2.37 -5.63
C ASN A 79 -1.95 -2.39 -6.74
N PRO A 80 -1.94 -1.43 -7.70
CA PRO A 80 -3.00 -1.34 -8.72
C PRO A 80 -3.01 -2.53 -9.69
N PHE A 81 -1.91 -3.28 -9.77
CA PHE A 81 -1.81 -4.49 -10.59
C PHE A 81 -2.35 -5.73 -9.87
N LEU A 82 -2.49 -5.64 -8.55
CA LEU A 82 -2.97 -6.72 -7.69
C LEU A 82 -4.08 -6.22 -6.75
N PRO A 83 -5.20 -5.69 -7.30
CA PRO A 83 -6.28 -5.19 -6.46
C PRO A 83 -6.88 -6.33 -5.64
N HIS A 84 -7.21 -6.05 -4.38
CA HIS A 84 -7.69 -7.04 -3.40
C HIS A 84 -6.66 -8.11 -2.99
N ILE A 85 -5.41 -8.01 -3.47
CA ILE A 85 -4.38 -9.02 -3.20
C ILE A 85 -3.24 -8.44 -2.38
N GLU A 86 -2.75 -7.26 -2.71
CA GLU A 86 -1.60 -6.66 -2.03
C GLU A 86 -1.85 -5.18 -1.72
N ALA A 87 -1.54 -4.79 -0.48
CA ALA A 87 -1.59 -3.40 -0.04
C ALA A 87 -0.63 -3.16 1.12
N TRP A 88 -0.36 -1.90 1.39
CA TRP A 88 0.44 -1.45 2.53
C TRP A 88 -0.36 -0.43 3.31
N SER A 89 -0.17 -0.41 4.61
CA SER A 89 -0.82 0.58 5.46
C SER A 89 0.19 1.26 6.38
N VAL A 90 -0.11 2.53 6.68
CA VAL A 90 0.64 3.33 7.64
C VAL A 90 -0.33 3.87 8.67
N GLU A 91 -0.16 3.50 9.94
CA GLU A 91 -0.97 3.98 11.04
C GLU A 91 -0.35 5.25 11.62
N LEU A 92 -1.17 6.27 11.81
CA LEU A 92 -0.77 7.55 12.40
C LEU A 92 -1.51 7.76 13.72
N ASP A 93 -0.82 8.37 14.68
CA ASP A 93 -1.42 8.75 15.97
C ASP A 93 -2.12 10.12 15.89
N GLY A 94 -2.66 10.60 17.01
CA GLY A 94 -3.39 11.85 17.09
C GLY A 94 -2.54 13.10 16.84
N THR A 95 -1.22 12.98 16.80
CA THR A 95 -0.29 14.08 16.49
C THR A 95 0.23 13.99 15.05
N GLY A 96 -0.26 13.03 14.27
CA GLY A 96 0.15 12.83 12.87
C GLY A 96 1.50 12.16 12.72
N HIS A 97 1.94 11.38 13.69
CA HIS A 97 3.20 10.63 13.64
C HIS A 97 2.95 9.16 13.37
N VAL A 98 3.85 8.55 12.64
CA VAL A 98 3.79 7.11 12.31
C VAL A 98 3.90 6.27 13.58
N VAL A 99 2.94 5.37 13.76
CA VAL A 99 2.92 4.37 14.83
C VAL A 99 3.41 3.03 14.32
N ARG A 100 2.92 2.62 13.15
CA ARG A 100 3.19 1.30 12.58
C ARG A 100 2.98 1.31 11.08
N THR A 101 3.77 0.48 10.39
CA THR A 101 3.56 0.17 8.98
C THR A 101 3.25 -1.32 8.86
N SER A 102 2.45 -1.70 7.87
CA SER A 102 2.07 -3.10 7.65
C SER A 102 1.98 -3.41 6.16
N HIS A 103 2.28 -4.65 5.82
CA HIS A 103 2.07 -5.22 4.49
C HIS A 103 0.93 -6.23 4.59
N TRP A 104 -0.02 -6.12 3.69
CA TRP A 104 -1.20 -6.98 3.65
C TRP A 104 -1.20 -7.73 2.33
N ALA A 105 -1.31 -9.03 2.40
CA ALA A 105 -1.42 -9.88 1.23
C ALA A 105 -2.56 -10.85 1.42
N SER A 106 -3.37 -11.02 0.37
CA SER A 106 -4.42 -12.03 0.37
C SER A 106 -3.80 -13.39 0.13
N PRO A 107 -4.21 -14.42 0.88
CA PRO A 107 -3.75 -15.78 0.64
C PRO A 107 -4.20 -16.32 -0.72
#